data_b69a8578663e13d59c0e8dac5b1df6bc
#
_entry.id   b69a8578663e13d59c0e8dac5b1df6bc
#
_cell.length_a   1.000
_cell.length_b   1.000
_cell.length_c   1.000
_cell.angle_alpha   90.00
_cell.angle_beta   90.00
_cell.angle_gamma   90.00
#
_symmetry.space_group_name_H-M   'P 1'
#
loop_
_entity.id
_entity.type
_entity.pdbx_description
1 polymer ?
#
loop_
_entity_poly.entity_id
_entity_poly.type
_entity_poly.pdbx_seq_one_letter_code
_entity_poly.pdbx_strand_id
1 'polypeptide(L)'
;MPRSSSLRPNSIDISEDAGVRYLHFGSDWVQGAMRIARPWNLELAYTREMMACLLLRGDAGWPRNALLIGLGAASLPKFIYRHLPECRTTVVEIQAGVVAAARQFFKLPQENERLVIEIADGADYVAECRERFDLILVDGFDPNARAGRLDTEPFYAACRERLSQRGLLVCNLLGRNRGFLASAERIRQAFA
;
A
#
# COMPACT_ATOMS: atom_id res chain seq x y z
N MET A 1 21.12 16.60 -26.51
CA MET A 1 20.27 15.45 -26.85
C MET A 1 20.08 14.64 -25.57
N PRO A 2 18.88 14.53 -24.98
CA PRO A 2 18.65 13.70 -23.83
C PRO A 2 18.74 12.23 -24.27
N ARG A 3 19.48 11.42 -23.52
CA ARG A 3 19.60 9.98 -23.75
C ARG A 3 18.25 9.34 -23.45
N SER A 4 17.61 8.77 -24.48
CA SER A 4 16.52 7.83 -24.33
C SER A 4 17.08 6.61 -23.56
N SER A 5 16.83 6.56 -22.25
CA SER A 5 17.04 5.33 -21.48
C SER A 5 15.92 4.37 -21.88
N SER A 6 16.25 3.29 -22.58
CA SER A 6 15.35 2.17 -22.75
C SER A 6 15.08 1.55 -21.38
N LEU A 7 14.01 1.98 -20.74
CA LEU A 7 13.55 1.43 -19.48
C LEU A 7 13.21 -0.06 -19.69
N ARG A 8 13.85 -0.94 -18.94
CA ARG A 8 13.57 -2.40 -18.99
C ARG A 8 12.23 -2.62 -18.29
N PRO A 9 11.31 -3.41 -18.86
CA PRO A 9 10.10 -3.79 -18.16
C PRO A 9 10.49 -4.44 -16.81
N ASN A 10 9.87 -4.00 -15.71
CA ASN A 10 10.14 -4.39 -14.32
C ASN A 10 11.44 -3.86 -13.68
N SER A 11 12.12 -2.85 -14.26
CA SER A 11 13.18 -2.15 -13.53
C SER A 11 12.58 -1.31 -12.39
N ILE A 12 13.28 -1.31 -11.25
CA ILE A 12 12.98 -0.39 -10.15
C ILE A 12 13.93 0.78 -10.30
N ASP A 13 13.38 1.96 -10.56
CA ASP A 13 14.15 3.17 -10.81
C ASP A 13 13.86 4.21 -9.72
N ILE A 14 14.90 4.90 -9.29
CA ILE A 14 14.81 5.95 -8.27
C ILE A 14 15.25 7.26 -8.90
N SER A 15 14.43 8.28 -8.76
CA SER A 15 14.77 9.64 -9.14
C SER A 15 14.62 10.62 -7.99
N GLU A 16 15.24 11.78 -8.11
CA GLU A 16 15.12 12.89 -7.14
C GLU A 16 14.88 14.19 -7.87
N ASP A 17 13.89 14.92 -7.42
CA ASP A 17 13.60 16.27 -7.87
C ASP A 17 13.06 17.13 -6.73
N ALA A 18 13.51 18.39 -6.66
CA ALA A 18 13.06 19.37 -5.66
C ALA A 18 13.00 18.86 -4.21
N GLY A 19 13.94 17.96 -3.81
CA GLY A 19 14.00 17.39 -2.48
C GLY A 19 12.98 16.29 -2.21
N VAL A 20 12.38 15.76 -3.27
CA VAL A 20 11.51 14.58 -3.23
C VAL A 20 12.19 13.44 -3.96
N ARG A 21 12.18 12.26 -3.36
CA ARG A 21 12.63 11.01 -3.97
C ARG A 21 11.43 10.21 -4.45
N TYR A 22 11.50 9.73 -5.68
CA TYR A 22 10.43 9.02 -6.37
C TYR A 22 10.84 7.58 -6.67
N LEU A 23 9.87 6.69 -6.60
CA LEU A 23 9.96 5.30 -7.03
C LEU A 23 9.20 5.13 -8.35
N HIS A 24 9.82 4.42 -9.30
CA HIS A 24 9.23 4.09 -10.60
C HIS A 24 9.41 2.60 -10.91
N PHE A 25 8.49 2.04 -11.70
CA PHE A 25 8.54 0.66 -12.19
C PHE A 25 8.66 0.62 -13.71
N GLY A 26 9.87 0.86 -14.23
CA GLY A 26 10.14 0.79 -15.66
C GLY A 26 9.34 1.77 -16.52
N SER A 27 8.80 2.84 -15.95
CA SER A 27 8.04 3.88 -16.62
C SER A 27 8.18 5.20 -15.88
N ASP A 28 7.75 6.31 -16.49
CA ASP A 28 7.75 7.64 -15.87
C ASP A 28 6.66 7.79 -14.78
N TRP A 29 5.81 6.79 -14.60
CA TRP A 29 4.77 6.83 -13.57
C TRP A 29 5.36 6.74 -12.19
N VAL A 30 4.95 7.67 -11.32
CA VAL A 30 5.36 7.69 -9.91
C VAL A 30 4.56 6.63 -9.14
N GLN A 31 5.26 5.62 -8.65
CA GLN A 31 4.68 4.55 -7.83
C GLN A 31 4.76 4.86 -6.34
N GLY A 32 5.57 5.84 -5.96
CA GLY A 32 5.69 6.29 -4.59
C GLY A 32 6.64 7.47 -4.48
N ALA A 33 6.50 8.24 -3.41
CA ALA A 33 7.34 9.42 -3.19
C ALA A 33 7.63 9.63 -1.70
N MET A 34 8.77 10.22 -1.42
CA MET A 34 9.21 10.58 -0.07
C MET A 34 9.92 11.94 -0.11
N ARG A 35 9.46 12.89 0.67
CA ARG A 35 10.22 14.12 0.92
C ARG A 35 11.43 13.82 1.79
N ILE A 36 12.62 14.11 1.27
CA ILE A 36 13.89 13.72 1.92
C ILE A 36 14.01 14.37 3.30
N ALA A 37 13.64 15.66 3.43
CA ALA A 37 13.70 16.38 4.70
C ALA A 37 12.63 15.98 5.71
N ARG A 38 11.56 15.28 5.26
CA ARG A 38 10.42 14.86 6.10
C ARG A 38 9.99 13.43 5.73
N PRO A 39 10.85 12.42 5.95
CA PRO A 39 10.67 11.07 5.39
C PRO A 39 9.46 10.31 5.95
N TRP A 40 8.88 10.77 7.04
CA TRP A 40 7.72 10.16 7.70
C TRP A 40 6.38 10.74 7.23
N ASN A 41 6.42 11.86 6.48
CA ASN A 41 5.20 12.49 5.97
C ASN A 41 4.67 11.75 4.75
N LEU A 42 3.35 11.79 4.57
CA LEU A 42 2.67 11.31 3.37
C LEU A 42 2.80 12.37 2.27
N GLU A 43 3.70 12.16 1.32
CA GLU A 43 4.00 13.12 0.26
C GLU A 43 2.91 13.15 -0.81
N LEU A 44 2.44 11.99 -1.28
CA LEU A 44 1.41 11.88 -2.30
C LEU A 44 0.00 12.07 -1.71
N ALA A 45 -0.86 12.76 -2.46
CA ALA A 45 -2.22 13.09 -2.01
C ALA A 45 -3.03 11.83 -1.66
N TYR A 46 -3.01 10.82 -2.52
CA TYR A 46 -3.77 9.60 -2.31
C TYR A 46 -3.40 8.87 -1.02
N THR A 47 -2.13 8.91 -0.59
CA THR A 47 -1.73 8.27 0.67
C THR A 47 -2.34 8.98 1.88
N ARG A 48 -2.51 10.32 1.81
CA ARG A 48 -3.23 11.08 2.83
C ARG A 48 -4.72 10.75 2.84
N GLU A 49 -5.31 10.61 1.65
CA GLU A 49 -6.71 10.22 1.49
C GLU A 49 -6.96 8.81 2.05
N MET A 50 -6.09 7.85 1.77
CA MET A 50 -6.17 6.51 2.37
C MET A 50 -6.12 6.57 3.91
N MET A 51 -5.20 7.33 4.48
CA MET A 51 -5.08 7.46 5.94
C MET A 51 -6.18 8.32 6.58
N ALA A 52 -6.99 9.05 5.80
CA ALA A 52 -8.16 9.78 6.32
C ALA A 52 -9.23 8.82 6.92
N CYS A 53 -9.14 7.51 6.64
CA CYS A 53 -9.96 6.49 7.29
C CYS A 53 -9.86 6.52 8.82
N LEU A 54 -8.75 7.00 9.38
CA LEU A 54 -8.58 7.17 10.83
C LEU A 54 -9.62 8.13 11.43
N LEU A 55 -10.13 9.09 10.65
CA LEU A 55 -11.18 10.01 11.08
C LEU A 55 -12.55 9.33 11.27
N LEU A 56 -12.73 8.14 10.72
CA LEU A 56 -13.97 7.36 10.86
C LEU A 56 -14.03 6.59 12.19
N ARG A 57 -12.96 6.61 12.97
CA ARG A 57 -12.85 5.90 14.25
C ARG A 57 -12.34 6.85 15.34
N GLY A 58 -13.12 6.96 16.41
CA GLY A 58 -12.74 7.72 17.61
C GLY A 58 -12.17 6.85 18.74
N ASP A 59 -11.94 5.57 18.48
CA ASP A 59 -11.49 4.63 19.51
C ASP A 59 -10.01 4.87 19.83
N ALA A 60 -9.69 5.05 21.09
CA ALA A 60 -8.30 5.16 21.52
C ALA A 60 -7.51 3.89 21.18
N GLY A 61 -6.34 4.07 20.54
CA GLY A 61 -5.45 2.98 20.15
C GLY A 61 -5.94 2.15 18.96
N TRP A 62 -6.97 2.58 18.23
CA TRP A 62 -7.34 1.97 16.95
C TRP A 62 -6.53 2.58 15.80
N PRO A 63 -6.06 1.79 14.80
CA PRO A 63 -6.04 0.31 14.73
C PRO A 63 -4.91 -0.28 15.58
N ARG A 64 -5.09 -1.48 16.12
CA ARG A 64 -4.05 -2.25 16.81
C ARG A 64 -3.34 -3.23 15.88
N ASN A 65 -4.02 -3.68 14.82
CA ASN A 65 -3.48 -4.61 13.84
C ASN A 65 -3.85 -4.15 12.43
N ALA A 66 -2.85 -3.89 11.59
CA ALA A 66 -3.02 -3.42 10.22
C ALA A 66 -2.34 -4.36 9.21
N LEU A 67 -3.02 -4.61 8.09
CA LEU A 67 -2.48 -5.29 6.92
C LEU A 67 -2.36 -4.28 5.78
N LEU A 68 -1.19 -4.20 5.17
CA LEU A 68 -0.95 -3.41 3.98
C LEU A 68 -0.60 -4.34 2.81
N ILE A 69 -1.29 -4.22 1.70
CA ILE A 69 -1.00 -4.92 0.46
C ILE A 69 -0.42 -3.94 -0.53
N GLY A 70 0.87 -4.13 -0.83
CA GLY A 70 1.72 -3.19 -1.54
C GLY A 70 2.57 -2.34 -0.59
N LEU A 71 3.85 -2.21 -0.90
CA LEU A 71 4.83 -1.45 -0.11
C LEU A 71 5.19 -0.11 -0.77
N GLY A 72 5.50 -0.13 -2.06
CA GLY A 72 5.96 1.03 -2.80
C GLY A 72 7.13 1.75 -2.11
N ALA A 73 7.05 3.08 -1.99
CA ALA A 73 8.02 3.91 -1.27
C ALA A 73 7.86 3.86 0.26
N ALA A 74 7.18 2.87 0.79
CA ALA A 74 6.93 2.65 2.21
C ALA A 74 6.23 3.83 2.92
N SER A 75 5.44 4.63 2.22
CA SER A 75 4.79 5.82 2.80
C SER A 75 3.80 5.46 3.90
N LEU A 76 2.89 4.52 3.62
CA LEU A 76 1.85 4.08 4.55
C LEU A 76 2.43 3.37 5.78
N PRO A 77 3.30 2.33 5.65
CA PRO A 77 3.82 1.65 6.83
C PRO A 77 4.71 2.56 7.69
N LYS A 78 5.47 3.48 7.10
CA LYS A 78 6.23 4.48 7.86
C LYS A 78 5.32 5.41 8.68
N PHE A 79 4.24 5.88 8.05
CA PHE A 79 3.27 6.73 8.73
C PHE A 79 2.64 6.00 9.94
N ILE A 80 2.17 4.76 9.74
CA ILE A 80 1.61 3.94 10.82
C ILE A 80 2.64 3.71 11.91
N TYR A 81 3.85 3.30 11.55
CA TYR A 81 4.93 3.04 12.50
C TYR A 81 5.26 4.25 13.38
N ARG A 82 5.21 5.45 12.81
CA ARG A 82 5.53 6.70 13.52
C ARG A 82 4.38 7.24 14.36
N HIS A 83 3.16 7.19 13.83
CA HIS A 83 2.02 7.91 14.40
C HIS A 83 1.02 7.02 15.15
N LEU A 84 1.09 5.71 14.95
CA LEU A 84 0.24 4.73 15.61
C LEU A 84 1.13 3.73 16.39
N PRO A 85 1.72 4.14 17.51
CA PRO A 85 2.76 3.34 18.21
C PRO A 85 2.25 2.01 18.74
N GLU A 86 0.95 1.86 18.96
CA GLU A 86 0.33 0.60 19.42
C GLU A 86 -0.07 -0.33 18.28
N CYS A 87 0.03 0.13 17.03
CA CYS A 87 -0.35 -0.66 15.87
C CYS A 87 0.77 -1.63 15.46
N ARG A 88 0.41 -2.90 15.32
CA ARG A 88 1.23 -3.91 14.63
C ARG A 88 0.86 -3.88 13.15
N THR A 89 1.85 -3.92 12.29
CA THR A 89 1.66 -3.79 10.84
C THR A 89 2.32 -4.94 10.12
N THR A 90 1.55 -5.67 9.34
CA THR A 90 2.05 -6.62 8.35
C THR A 90 1.94 -6.00 6.98
N VAL A 91 3.03 -5.98 6.23
CA VAL A 91 3.08 -5.51 4.85
C VAL A 91 3.35 -6.69 3.93
N VAL A 92 2.50 -6.88 2.93
CA VAL A 92 2.67 -7.92 1.91
C VAL A 92 3.07 -7.25 0.61
N GLU A 93 4.26 -7.59 0.12
CA GLU A 93 4.82 -7.07 -1.13
C GLU A 93 5.25 -8.22 -2.03
N ILE A 94 4.80 -8.20 -3.27
CA ILE A 94 5.08 -9.29 -4.22
C ILE A 94 6.52 -9.26 -4.75
N GLN A 95 7.17 -8.09 -4.76
CA GLN A 95 8.49 -7.89 -5.33
C GLN A 95 9.56 -7.67 -4.27
N ALA A 96 10.44 -8.64 -4.06
CA ALA A 96 11.58 -8.49 -3.14
C ALA A 96 12.47 -7.27 -3.47
N GLY A 97 12.56 -6.89 -4.74
CA GLY A 97 13.29 -5.71 -5.19
C GLY A 97 12.71 -4.41 -4.65
N VAL A 98 11.37 -4.30 -4.54
CA VAL A 98 10.69 -3.14 -3.92
C VAL A 98 11.04 -3.04 -2.43
N VAL A 99 11.06 -4.16 -1.73
CA VAL A 99 11.46 -4.21 -0.32
C VAL A 99 12.91 -3.73 -0.15
N ALA A 100 13.83 -4.21 -1.02
CA ALA A 100 15.23 -3.77 -1.00
C ALA A 100 15.35 -2.26 -1.27
N ALA A 101 14.65 -1.73 -2.27
CA ALA A 101 14.63 -0.31 -2.59
C ALA A 101 14.04 0.53 -1.45
N ALA A 102 12.96 0.06 -0.82
CA ALA A 102 12.34 0.74 0.31
C ALA A 102 13.29 0.85 1.52
N ARG A 103 14.04 -0.22 1.81
CA ARG A 103 15.06 -0.23 2.86
C ARG A 103 16.23 0.72 2.54
N GLN A 104 16.73 0.66 1.32
CA GLN A 104 17.92 1.41 0.91
C GLN A 104 17.65 2.91 0.72
N PHE A 105 16.52 3.26 0.09
CA PHE A 105 16.25 4.61 -0.39
C PHE A 105 15.12 5.34 0.33
N PHE A 106 14.15 4.63 0.90
CA PHE A 106 12.93 5.24 1.42
C PHE A 106 12.78 5.19 2.94
N LYS A 107 13.86 4.89 3.66
CA LYS A 107 13.86 4.90 5.13
C LYS A 107 12.80 3.97 5.74
N LEU A 108 12.54 2.83 5.10
CA LEU A 108 11.71 1.78 5.70
C LEU A 108 12.32 1.38 7.05
N PRO A 109 11.58 1.37 8.17
CA PRO A 109 12.08 0.91 9.44
C PRO A 109 12.53 -0.55 9.39
N GLN A 110 13.44 -0.91 10.29
CA GLN A 110 13.81 -2.32 10.47
C GLN A 110 12.61 -3.10 11.00
N GLU A 111 12.47 -4.32 10.52
CA GLU A 111 11.44 -5.25 11.00
C GLU A 111 11.66 -5.55 12.48
N ASN A 112 10.55 -5.65 13.18
CA ASN A 112 10.49 -5.97 14.60
C ASN A 112 9.07 -6.48 14.94
N GLU A 113 8.72 -6.61 16.22
CA GLU A 113 7.40 -7.04 16.68
C GLU A 113 6.22 -6.18 16.17
N ARG A 114 6.49 -4.94 15.73
CA ARG A 114 5.49 -3.99 15.24
C ARG A 114 5.43 -3.86 13.72
N LEU A 115 6.45 -4.32 13.01
CA LEU A 115 6.52 -4.23 11.55
C LEU A 115 7.11 -5.52 10.99
N VAL A 116 6.31 -6.22 10.21
CA VAL A 116 6.68 -7.45 9.49
C VAL A 116 6.48 -7.23 7.99
N ILE A 117 7.43 -7.69 7.19
CA ILE A 117 7.34 -7.63 5.72
C ILE A 117 7.32 -9.06 5.17
N GLU A 118 6.22 -9.40 4.51
CA GLU A 118 6.05 -10.69 3.85
C GLU A 118 6.20 -10.52 2.32
N ILE A 119 7.04 -11.34 1.72
CA ILE A 119 7.20 -11.35 0.26
C ILE A 119 6.26 -12.42 -0.29
N ALA A 120 5.06 -12.00 -0.73
CA ALA A 120 4.01 -12.87 -1.21
C ALA A 120 3.04 -12.15 -2.16
N ASP A 121 2.21 -12.91 -2.88
CA ASP A 121 1.02 -12.36 -3.56
C ASP A 121 -0.02 -11.98 -2.51
N GLY A 122 -0.49 -10.72 -2.56
CA GLY A 122 -1.43 -10.19 -1.57
C GLY A 122 -2.79 -10.90 -1.56
N ALA A 123 -3.25 -11.39 -2.72
CA ALA A 123 -4.52 -12.12 -2.79
C ALA A 123 -4.40 -13.51 -2.15
N ASP A 124 -3.28 -14.20 -2.38
CA ASP A 124 -3.03 -15.51 -1.76
C ASP A 124 -2.84 -15.33 -0.24
N TYR A 125 -2.07 -14.32 0.18
CA TYR A 125 -1.87 -14.03 1.60
C TYR A 125 -3.20 -13.82 2.35
N VAL A 126 -4.09 -12.98 1.82
CA VAL A 126 -5.40 -12.71 2.45
C VAL A 126 -6.27 -13.97 2.51
N ALA A 127 -6.22 -14.80 1.49
CA ALA A 127 -6.99 -16.06 1.44
C ALA A 127 -6.50 -17.07 2.49
N GLU A 128 -5.18 -17.17 2.72
CA GLU A 128 -4.56 -18.18 3.54
C GLU A 128 -4.35 -17.76 5.01
N CYS A 129 -4.13 -16.46 5.28
CA CYS A 129 -3.88 -15.98 6.64
C CYS A 129 -5.10 -16.23 7.54
N ARG A 130 -4.84 -16.45 8.83
CA ARG A 130 -5.90 -16.66 9.83
C ARG A 130 -6.09 -15.45 10.75
N GLU A 131 -5.22 -14.47 10.63
CA GLU A 131 -5.27 -13.25 11.44
C GLU A 131 -6.46 -12.36 11.04
N ARG A 132 -6.89 -11.54 11.98
CA ARG A 132 -7.89 -10.50 11.75
C ARG A 132 -7.25 -9.13 11.95
N PHE A 133 -7.65 -8.19 11.12
CA PHE A 133 -7.07 -6.86 11.08
C PHE A 133 -8.14 -5.80 11.36
N ASP A 134 -7.74 -4.78 12.08
CA ASP A 134 -8.58 -3.59 12.29
C ASP A 134 -8.56 -2.68 11.07
N LEU A 135 -7.47 -2.71 10.31
CA LEU A 135 -7.30 -1.92 9.10
C LEU A 135 -6.63 -2.76 8.02
N ILE A 136 -7.27 -2.86 6.86
CA ILE A 136 -6.66 -3.43 5.66
C ILE A 136 -6.53 -2.31 4.64
N LEU A 137 -5.30 -2.01 4.21
CA LEU A 137 -4.99 -1.04 3.17
C LEU A 137 -4.52 -1.77 1.91
N VAL A 138 -5.18 -1.53 0.78
CA VAL A 138 -4.83 -2.14 -0.51
C VAL A 138 -4.31 -1.05 -1.45
N ASP A 139 -3.01 -1.09 -1.71
CA ASP A 139 -2.27 -0.16 -2.57
C ASP A 139 -1.30 -0.94 -3.50
N GLY A 140 -1.81 -2.00 -4.10
CA GLY A 140 -1.06 -2.90 -4.97
C GLY A 140 -1.45 -2.74 -6.44
N PHE A 141 -0.48 -2.31 -7.26
CA PHE A 141 -0.64 -2.19 -8.70
C PHE A 141 0.56 -2.80 -9.43
N ASP A 142 0.30 -3.37 -10.61
CA ASP A 142 1.36 -3.76 -11.51
C ASP A 142 1.99 -2.51 -12.20
N PRO A 143 3.11 -2.66 -12.93
CA PRO A 143 3.72 -1.54 -13.66
C PRO A 143 2.81 -0.86 -14.69
N ASN A 144 1.72 -1.51 -15.08
CA ASN A 144 0.71 -0.96 -16.01
C ASN A 144 -0.48 -0.32 -15.26
N ALA A 145 -0.33 -0.07 -13.96
CA ALA A 145 -1.37 0.49 -13.10
C ALA A 145 -2.65 -0.37 -13.04
N ARG A 146 -2.50 -1.70 -13.04
CA ARG A 146 -3.62 -2.65 -12.91
C ARG A 146 -3.56 -3.32 -11.55
N ALA A 147 -4.68 -3.35 -10.85
CA ALA A 147 -4.81 -4.05 -9.56
C ALA A 147 -4.91 -5.58 -9.72
N GLY A 148 -5.26 -6.08 -10.92
CA GLY A 148 -5.31 -7.50 -11.22
C GLY A 148 -6.19 -8.28 -10.25
N ARG A 149 -5.61 -9.31 -9.60
CA ARG A 149 -6.30 -10.16 -8.61
C ARG A 149 -6.80 -9.38 -7.38
N LEU A 150 -6.18 -8.24 -7.07
CA LEU A 150 -6.57 -7.38 -5.94
C LEU A 150 -7.84 -6.55 -6.21
N ASP A 151 -8.41 -6.61 -7.42
CA ASP A 151 -9.66 -5.96 -7.78
C ASP A 151 -10.72 -6.98 -8.23
N THR A 152 -10.94 -8.01 -7.42
CA THR A 152 -11.93 -9.08 -7.68
C THR A 152 -12.85 -9.23 -6.48
N GLU A 153 -14.10 -9.67 -6.73
CA GLU A 153 -15.07 -9.94 -5.67
C GLU A 153 -14.55 -10.98 -4.66
N PRO A 154 -13.96 -12.13 -5.09
CA PRO A 154 -13.40 -13.11 -4.15
C PRO A 154 -12.31 -12.51 -3.23
N PHE A 155 -11.46 -11.62 -3.78
CA PHE A 155 -10.45 -10.94 -2.97
C PHE A 155 -11.08 -10.02 -1.91
N TYR A 156 -12.07 -9.23 -2.28
CA TYR A 156 -12.78 -8.36 -1.35
C TYR A 156 -13.55 -9.14 -0.29
N ALA A 157 -14.16 -10.27 -0.66
CA ALA A 157 -14.82 -11.18 0.28
C ALA A 157 -13.79 -11.77 1.28
N ALA A 158 -12.63 -12.20 0.81
CA ALA A 158 -11.55 -12.66 1.68
C ALA A 158 -11.07 -11.53 2.61
N CYS A 159 -10.90 -10.30 2.12
CA CYS A 159 -10.58 -9.14 2.97
C CYS A 159 -11.65 -8.93 4.07
N ARG A 160 -12.94 -9.00 3.72
CA ARG A 160 -14.03 -8.88 4.69
C ARG A 160 -13.93 -9.94 5.79
N GLU A 161 -13.62 -11.19 5.45
CA GLU A 161 -13.42 -12.26 6.43
C GLU A 161 -12.23 -12.03 7.36
N ARG A 162 -11.22 -11.29 6.90
CA ARG A 162 -10.01 -10.95 7.69
C ARG A 162 -10.16 -9.65 8.48
N LEU A 163 -11.23 -8.90 8.30
CA LEU A 163 -11.51 -7.75 9.15
C LEU A 163 -11.99 -8.18 10.54
N SER A 164 -11.56 -7.43 11.56
CA SER A 164 -12.17 -7.47 12.88
C SER A 164 -13.60 -6.90 12.81
N GLN A 165 -14.39 -7.08 13.85
CA GLN A 165 -15.80 -6.66 13.89
C GLN A 165 -15.98 -5.16 13.54
N ARG A 166 -15.02 -4.32 13.89
CA ARG A 166 -15.02 -2.88 13.61
C ARG A 166 -13.92 -2.47 12.61
N GLY A 167 -13.40 -3.44 11.87
CA GLY A 167 -12.34 -3.25 10.90
C GLY A 167 -12.79 -2.45 9.69
N LEU A 168 -11.83 -1.78 9.04
CA LEU A 168 -12.03 -1.03 7.81
C LEU A 168 -11.14 -1.59 6.69
N LEU A 169 -11.73 -1.72 5.49
CA LEU A 169 -11.00 -1.91 4.24
C LEU A 169 -10.88 -0.57 3.52
N VAL A 170 -9.68 -0.23 3.09
CA VAL A 170 -9.40 0.98 2.30
C VAL A 170 -8.62 0.56 1.06
N CYS A 171 -9.16 0.85 -0.10
CA CYS A 171 -8.54 0.49 -1.38
C CYS A 171 -8.18 1.76 -2.15
N ASN A 172 -6.93 1.84 -2.63
CA ASN A 172 -6.58 2.76 -3.69
C ASN A 172 -7.17 2.23 -5.00
N LEU A 173 -8.13 2.94 -5.58
CA LEU A 173 -8.76 2.59 -6.85
C LEU A 173 -8.34 3.59 -7.92
N LEU A 174 -7.62 3.09 -8.94
CA LEU A 174 -7.22 3.91 -10.06
C LEU A 174 -8.34 4.03 -11.08
N GLY A 175 -8.56 5.25 -11.56
CA GLY A 175 -9.46 5.55 -12.65
C GLY A 175 -10.59 6.50 -12.28
N ARG A 176 -10.88 7.43 -13.20
CA ARG A 176 -11.97 8.41 -13.04
C ARG A 176 -13.25 7.99 -13.77
N ASN A 177 -13.28 6.79 -14.37
CA ASN A 177 -14.32 6.36 -15.31
C ASN A 177 -14.99 5.04 -14.91
N ARG A 178 -15.51 4.31 -15.90
CA ARG A 178 -16.22 3.04 -15.72
C ARG A 178 -15.47 1.99 -14.88
N GLY A 179 -14.14 1.99 -14.90
CA GLY A 179 -13.32 1.10 -14.09
C GLY A 179 -13.53 1.31 -12.59
N PHE A 180 -13.53 2.56 -12.11
CA PHE A 180 -13.77 2.90 -10.71
C PHE A 180 -15.15 2.41 -10.24
N LEU A 181 -16.21 2.65 -11.03
CA LEU A 181 -17.57 2.20 -10.67
C LEU A 181 -17.66 0.68 -10.59
N ALA A 182 -16.99 -0.03 -11.50
CA ALA A 182 -16.98 -1.49 -11.48
C ALA A 182 -16.25 -2.04 -10.24
N SER A 183 -15.12 -1.43 -9.84
CA SER A 183 -14.41 -1.80 -8.62
C SER A 183 -15.23 -1.51 -7.37
N ALA A 184 -15.84 -0.32 -7.29
CA ALA A 184 -16.72 0.06 -6.20
C ALA A 184 -17.92 -0.90 -6.06
N GLU A 185 -18.50 -1.34 -7.18
CA GLU A 185 -19.59 -2.30 -7.17
C GLU A 185 -19.15 -3.69 -6.67
N ARG A 186 -17.97 -4.17 -7.07
CA ARG A 186 -17.41 -5.43 -6.53
C ARG A 186 -17.20 -5.37 -5.04
N ILE A 187 -16.66 -4.24 -4.53
CA ILE A 187 -16.51 -4.03 -3.08
C ILE A 187 -17.88 -4.06 -2.40
N ARG A 188 -18.88 -3.33 -2.95
CA ARG A 188 -20.23 -3.29 -2.40
C ARG A 188 -20.85 -4.69 -2.32
N GLN A 189 -20.72 -5.51 -3.35
CA GLN A 189 -21.20 -6.89 -3.39
C GLN A 189 -20.53 -7.78 -2.34
N ALA A 190 -19.22 -7.65 -2.18
CA ALA A 190 -18.48 -8.41 -1.17
C ALA A 190 -18.84 -8.04 0.28
N PHE A 191 -19.33 -6.82 0.52
CA PHE A 191 -19.68 -6.31 1.86
C PHE A 191 -21.22 -6.25 2.14
N ALA A 192 -22.04 -6.67 1.19
CA ALA A 192 -23.52 -6.73 1.32
C ALA A 192 -23.99 -7.80 2.32
#